data_66b165e2c23330410fecb1a621a2b6ef
#
_entry.id   66b165e2c23330410fecb1a621a2b6ef
#
_cell.length_a   1.000
_cell.length_b   1.000
_cell.length_c   1.000
_cell.angle_alpha   90.00
_cell.angle_beta   90.00
_cell.angle_gamma   90.00
#
_symmetry.space_group_name_H-M   'P 1'
#
loop_
_entity.id
_entity.type
_entity.pdbx_description
1 polymer ?
#
loop_
_entity_poly.entity_id
_entity_poly.type
_entity_poly.pdbx_seq_one_letter_code
_entity_poly.pdbx_strand_id
1 'polypeptide(L)'
;MKSPFGNDIFALIYQAFKNLYPNKECSCFWNPDLQDAADDKNETVCGLTQWEDNGDILVFVSPTLPVCDCAEILSHELAHVAVGKEHDHDEVWEKAFDDIFNEYNRLGEELFNPDDKAKVATQRSGKDYTRRN
;
A
#
# COMPACT_ATOMS: atom_id res chain seq x y z
N MET A 1 -11.69 -14.79 1.61
CA MET A 1 -12.73 -14.35 2.54
C MET A 1 -13.08 -12.89 2.27
N LYS A 2 -14.32 -12.58 2.34
CA LYS A 2 -14.77 -11.24 2.07
C LYS A 2 -14.74 -10.40 3.34
N SER A 3 -14.22 -9.19 3.22
CA SER A 3 -14.17 -8.28 4.36
C SER A 3 -15.58 -7.86 4.77
N PRO A 4 -15.84 -7.73 6.07
CA PRO A 4 -17.13 -7.20 6.53
C PRO A 4 -17.26 -5.69 6.29
N PHE A 5 -16.17 -5.03 5.98
CA PHE A 5 -16.22 -3.60 5.72
C PHE A 5 -16.60 -3.35 4.28
N GLY A 6 -17.42 -2.33 4.04
CA GLY A 6 -17.77 -1.97 2.69
C GLY A 6 -16.62 -1.39 1.90
N ASN A 7 -15.63 -0.86 2.59
CA ASN A 7 -14.48 -0.23 1.96
C ASN A 7 -13.21 -0.63 2.68
N ASP A 8 -12.85 -1.88 2.56
CA ASP A 8 -11.60 -2.39 3.14
C ASP A 8 -10.42 -1.64 2.52
N ILE A 9 -9.70 -0.90 3.36
CA ILE A 9 -8.61 -0.05 2.90
C ILE A 9 -7.55 -0.85 2.16
N PHE A 10 -7.20 -2.00 2.69
CA PHE A 10 -6.10 -2.77 2.11
C PHE A 10 -6.52 -3.44 0.82
N ALA A 11 -7.79 -3.84 0.73
CA ALA A 11 -8.31 -4.35 -0.53
C ALA A 11 -8.32 -3.26 -1.59
N LEU A 12 -8.62 -2.03 -1.20
CA LEU A 12 -8.62 -0.92 -2.14
C LEU A 12 -7.22 -0.61 -2.65
N ILE A 13 -6.24 -0.67 -1.75
CA ILE A 13 -4.86 -0.42 -2.16
C ILE A 13 -4.40 -1.50 -3.14
N TYR A 14 -4.73 -2.74 -2.86
CA TYR A 14 -4.36 -3.82 -3.77
C TYR A 14 -5.09 -3.67 -5.10
N GLN A 15 -6.35 -3.25 -5.06
CA GLN A 15 -7.09 -3.01 -6.30
C GLN A 15 -6.46 -1.89 -7.11
N ALA A 16 -6.01 -0.84 -6.44
CA ALA A 16 -5.31 0.25 -7.12
C ALA A 16 -4.08 -0.27 -7.83
N PHE A 17 -3.32 -1.10 -7.13
CA PHE A 17 -2.14 -1.73 -7.71
C PHE A 17 -2.51 -2.56 -8.94
N LYS A 18 -3.57 -3.36 -8.85
CA LYS A 18 -3.97 -4.20 -9.97
C LYS A 18 -4.52 -3.38 -11.13
N ASN A 19 -5.18 -2.26 -10.85
CA ASN A 19 -5.67 -1.39 -11.92
C ASN A 19 -4.51 -0.85 -12.74
N LEU A 20 -3.42 -0.52 -12.10
CA LEU A 20 -2.26 0.07 -12.77
C LEU A 20 -1.31 -0.98 -13.34
N TYR A 21 -1.22 -2.12 -12.69
CA TYR A 21 -0.28 -3.16 -13.08
C TYR A 21 -0.99 -4.51 -13.13
N PRO A 22 -1.90 -4.68 -14.07
CA PRO A 22 -2.74 -5.88 -14.09
C PRO A 22 -2.00 -7.19 -14.29
N ASN A 23 -0.77 -7.12 -14.81
CA ASN A 23 0.00 -8.34 -15.04
C ASN A 23 0.93 -8.70 -13.90
N LYS A 24 0.95 -7.88 -12.85
CA LYS A 24 1.77 -8.16 -11.68
C LYS A 24 0.93 -8.81 -10.61
N GLU A 25 1.51 -9.75 -9.89
CA GLU A 25 0.82 -10.44 -8.82
C GLU A 25 1.74 -10.68 -7.66
N CYS A 26 1.16 -10.65 -6.47
CA CYS A 26 1.90 -10.96 -5.26
C CYS A 26 0.90 -11.38 -4.19
N SER A 27 1.43 -11.94 -3.12
CA SER A 27 0.61 -12.29 -1.96
C SER A 27 1.00 -11.38 -0.81
N CYS A 28 0.00 -10.87 -0.10
CA CYS A 28 0.24 -9.93 0.98
C CYS A 28 -0.15 -10.56 2.31
N PHE A 29 0.69 -10.35 3.30
CA PHE A 29 0.49 -10.92 4.63
C PHE A 29 0.76 -9.90 5.71
N TRP A 30 0.01 -10.00 6.80
CA TRP A 30 0.34 -9.30 8.02
C TRP A 30 1.34 -10.14 8.78
N ASN A 31 2.42 -9.52 9.23
CA ASN A 31 3.45 -10.24 9.97
C ASN A 31 3.83 -9.44 11.22
N PRO A 32 3.35 -9.84 12.40
CA PRO A 32 3.65 -9.09 13.60
C PRO A 32 5.10 -9.23 14.06
N ASP A 33 5.80 -10.22 13.54
CA ASP A 33 7.19 -10.46 13.91
C ASP A 33 8.16 -9.95 12.87
N LEU A 34 7.75 -8.95 12.11
CA LEU A 34 8.54 -8.47 10.98
C LEU A 34 9.90 -7.94 11.42
N GLN A 35 9.97 -7.37 12.62
CA GLN A 35 11.23 -6.85 13.13
C GLN A 35 12.29 -7.93 13.28
N ASP A 36 11.85 -9.13 13.59
CA ASP A 36 12.79 -10.24 13.78
C ASP A 36 13.40 -10.68 12.46
N ALA A 37 12.81 -10.28 11.35
CA ALA A 37 13.33 -10.65 10.05
C ALA A 37 14.37 -9.66 9.54
N ALA A 38 14.59 -8.57 10.24
CA ALA A 38 15.56 -7.56 9.80
C ALA A 38 16.97 -8.07 10.01
N ASP A 39 17.82 -7.83 9.02
CA ASP A 39 19.22 -8.18 9.13
C ASP A 39 19.95 -7.25 10.10
N ASP A 40 19.58 -5.99 10.06
CA ASP A 40 20.16 -4.98 10.92
C ASP A 40 19.28 -4.79 12.13
N LYS A 41 19.77 -5.15 13.28
CA LYS A 41 18.97 -5.11 14.49
C LYS A 41 18.69 -3.70 14.98
N ASN A 42 19.39 -2.73 14.42
CA ASN A 42 19.14 -1.34 14.77
C ASN A 42 18.02 -0.72 13.97
N GLU A 43 17.50 -1.44 12.98
CA GLU A 43 16.43 -0.93 12.13
C GLU A 43 15.12 -1.55 12.52
N THR A 44 14.06 -0.77 12.32
CA THR A 44 12.71 -1.27 12.46
C THR A 44 12.16 -1.54 11.09
N VAL A 45 11.77 -2.78 10.84
CA VAL A 45 11.22 -3.16 9.56
C VAL A 45 9.70 -3.12 9.66
N CYS A 46 9.09 -2.23 8.90
CA CYS A 46 7.64 -2.09 8.89
C CYS A 46 7.00 -2.78 7.71
N GLY A 47 7.76 -3.02 6.66
CA GLY A 47 7.29 -3.72 5.49
C GLY A 47 8.44 -4.41 4.79
N LEU A 48 8.12 -5.39 3.97
CA LEU A 48 9.13 -6.18 3.29
C LEU A 48 8.54 -6.78 2.03
N THR A 49 9.27 -6.69 0.93
CA THR A 49 8.92 -7.39 -0.30
C THR A 49 9.97 -8.45 -0.57
N GLN A 50 9.53 -9.66 -0.80
CA GLN A 50 10.43 -10.80 -0.93
C GLN A 50 10.16 -11.51 -2.25
N TRP A 51 11.21 -11.64 -3.07
CA TRP A 51 11.11 -12.35 -4.34
C TRP A 51 11.65 -13.76 -4.14
N GLU A 52 10.78 -14.75 -4.40
CA GLU A 52 11.13 -16.15 -4.21
C GLU A 52 11.75 -16.71 -5.47
N ASP A 53 12.52 -17.78 -5.31
CA ASP A 53 13.19 -18.41 -6.45
C ASP A 53 12.21 -18.96 -7.46
N ASN A 54 11.02 -19.37 -7.01
CA ASN A 54 10.03 -19.94 -7.92
C ASN A 54 9.21 -18.87 -8.65
N GLY A 55 9.53 -17.60 -8.41
CA GLY A 55 8.83 -16.52 -9.09
C GLY A 55 7.73 -15.87 -8.25
N ASP A 56 7.40 -16.45 -7.13
CA ASP A 56 6.40 -15.84 -6.25
C ASP A 56 6.95 -14.59 -5.60
N ILE A 57 6.07 -13.63 -5.35
CA ILE A 57 6.43 -12.40 -4.67
C ILE A 57 5.56 -12.29 -3.45
N LEU A 58 6.20 -12.09 -2.31
CA LEU A 58 5.50 -11.99 -1.03
C LEU A 58 5.70 -10.60 -0.45
N VAL A 59 4.61 -10.02 0.03
CA VAL A 59 4.64 -8.71 0.65
C VAL A 59 4.19 -8.87 2.09
N PHE A 60 4.97 -8.32 3.01
CA PHE A 60 4.66 -8.38 4.44
C PHE A 60 4.53 -6.97 4.98
N VAL A 61 3.54 -6.76 5.83
CA VAL A 61 3.31 -5.47 6.48
C VAL A 61 3.13 -5.72 7.96
N SER A 62 3.75 -4.88 8.77
CA SER A 62 3.61 -4.98 10.22
C SER A 62 2.24 -4.45 10.64
N PRO A 63 1.48 -5.22 11.43
CA PRO A 63 0.17 -4.76 11.90
C PRO A 63 0.25 -3.92 13.18
N THR A 64 1.44 -3.58 13.63
CA THR A 64 1.60 -2.86 14.89
C THR A 64 1.54 -1.36 14.73
N LEU A 65 1.31 -0.87 13.51
CA LEU A 65 1.26 0.56 13.22
C LEU A 65 -0.18 1.03 13.10
N PRO A 66 -0.42 2.33 13.23
CA PRO A 66 -1.75 2.87 12.90
C PRO A 66 -2.15 2.51 11.47
N VAL A 67 -3.45 2.43 11.25
CA VAL A 67 -3.97 1.98 9.97
C VAL A 67 -3.46 2.85 8.82
N CYS A 68 -3.41 4.17 9.02
CA CYS A 68 -2.96 5.03 7.93
C CYS A 68 -1.50 4.76 7.56
N ASP A 69 -0.68 4.41 8.55
CA ASP A 69 0.71 4.08 8.27
C ASP A 69 0.81 2.72 7.59
N CYS A 70 -0.02 1.76 7.99
CA CYS A 70 -0.06 0.47 7.33
C CYS A 70 -0.43 0.61 5.86
N ALA A 71 -1.38 1.51 5.57
CA ALA A 71 -1.79 1.74 4.18
C ALA A 71 -0.64 2.29 3.36
N GLU A 72 0.11 3.21 3.94
CA GLU A 72 1.25 3.79 3.24
C GLU A 72 2.35 2.75 3.03
N ILE A 73 2.60 1.93 4.05
CA ILE A 73 3.62 0.89 3.94
C ILE A 73 3.22 -0.13 2.87
N LEU A 74 1.95 -0.54 2.83
CA LEU A 74 1.52 -1.47 1.81
C LEU A 74 1.72 -0.88 0.41
N SER A 75 1.38 0.40 0.23
CA SER A 75 1.59 1.05 -1.06
C SER A 75 3.07 1.08 -1.42
N HIS A 76 3.93 1.31 -0.43
CA HIS A 76 5.37 1.32 -0.60
C HIS A 76 5.87 -0.03 -1.11
N GLU A 77 5.40 -1.12 -0.49
CA GLU A 77 5.85 -2.43 -0.89
C GLU A 77 5.29 -2.84 -2.23
N LEU A 78 4.04 -2.48 -2.51
CA LEU A 78 3.46 -2.79 -3.81
C LEU A 78 4.17 -2.02 -4.92
N ALA A 79 4.71 -0.85 -4.62
CA ALA A 79 5.51 -0.12 -5.61
C ALA A 79 6.76 -0.93 -5.95
N HIS A 80 7.38 -1.57 -4.96
CA HIS A 80 8.53 -2.44 -5.23
C HIS A 80 8.12 -3.60 -6.16
N VAL A 81 6.96 -4.18 -5.92
CA VAL A 81 6.48 -5.25 -6.78
C VAL A 81 6.29 -4.75 -8.21
N ALA A 82 5.74 -3.54 -8.33
CA ALA A 82 5.43 -3.00 -9.65
C ALA A 82 6.66 -2.78 -10.51
N VAL A 83 7.75 -2.30 -9.91
CA VAL A 83 8.93 -1.93 -10.69
C VAL A 83 10.04 -2.98 -10.67
N GLY A 84 9.94 -3.97 -9.77
CA GLY A 84 10.94 -5.02 -9.72
C GLY A 84 12.08 -4.69 -8.77
N LYS A 85 12.86 -5.72 -8.45
CA LYS A 85 13.88 -5.57 -7.43
C LYS A 85 15.10 -4.79 -7.92
N GLU A 86 15.18 -4.48 -9.21
CA GLU A 86 16.28 -3.69 -9.72
C GLU A 86 16.09 -2.21 -9.47
N HIS A 87 14.92 -1.79 -9.02
CA HIS A 87 14.64 -0.40 -8.67
C HIS A 87 14.43 -0.29 -7.17
N ASP A 88 15.28 0.50 -6.52
CA ASP A 88 15.25 0.58 -5.05
C ASP A 88 15.14 2.05 -4.65
N HIS A 89 13.91 2.52 -4.49
CA HIS A 89 13.63 3.89 -4.04
C HIS A 89 14.18 4.95 -5.00
N ASP A 90 14.30 4.60 -6.26
CA ASP A 90 14.70 5.57 -7.27
C ASP A 90 13.45 6.26 -7.83
N GLU A 91 13.64 7.04 -8.90
CA GLU A 91 12.54 7.79 -9.48
C GLU A 91 11.45 6.88 -10.04
N VAL A 92 11.85 5.72 -10.55
CA VAL A 92 10.88 4.78 -11.10
C VAL A 92 9.99 4.24 -9.98
N TRP A 93 10.60 3.85 -8.86
CA TRP A 93 9.85 3.38 -7.71
C TRP A 93 8.97 4.49 -7.14
N GLU A 94 9.51 5.69 -7.05
CA GLU A 94 8.77 6.81 -6.46
C GLU A 94 7.51 7.12 -7.26
N LYS A 95 7.62 7.07 -8.57
CA LYS A 95 6.45 7.30 -9.40
C LYS A 95 5.42 6.20 -9.21
N ALA A 96 5.87 4.96 -9.10
CA ALA A 96 4.94 3.85 -8.89
C ALA A 96 4.22 4.01 -7.56
N PHE A 97 4.94 4.40 -6.52
CA PHE A 97 4.33 4.62 -5.22
C PHE A 97 3.26 5.71 -5.30
N ASP A 98 3.62 6.84 -5.93
CA ASP A 98 2.66 7.94 -6.06
C ASP A 98 1.43 7.52 -6.86
N ASP A 99 1.64 6.79 -7.95
CA ASP A 99 0.53 6.37 -8.80
C ASP A 99 -0.41 5.44 -8.03
N ILE A 100 0.15 4.49 -7.29
CA ILE A 100 -0.67 3.55 -6.53
C ILE A 100 -1.46 4.30 -5.45
N PHE A 101 -0.80 5.18 -4.73
CA PHE A 101 -1.46 5.89 -3.64
C PHE A 101 -2.54 6.83 -4.18
N ASN A 102 -2.29 7.48 -5.31
CA ASN A 102 -3.29 8.35 -5.91
C ASN A 102 -4.49 7.55 -6.42
N GLU A 103 -4.23 6.40 -7.02
CA GLU A 103 -5.34 5.56 -7.49
C GLU A 103 -6.15 5.02 -6.31
N TYR A 104 -5.47 4.67 -5.23
CA TYR A 104 -6.16 4.24 -4.03
C TYR A 104 -7.09 5.36 -3.51
N ASN A 105 -6.59 6.58 -3.48
CA ASN A 105 -7.41 7.69 -3.03
C ASN A 105 -8.59 7.92 -3.95
N ARG A 106 -8.39 7.78 -5.26
CA ARG A 106 -9.47 7.93 -6.22
C ARG A 106 -10.55 6.87 -6.00
N LEU A 107 -10.13 5.63 -5.79
CA LEU A 107 -11.08 4.55 -5.54
C LEU A 107 -11.86 4.79 -4.27
N GLY A 108 -11.18 5.26 -3.24
CA GLY A 108 -11.85 5.55 -1.99
C GLY A 108 -12.94 6.59 -2.15
N GLU A 109 -12.66 7.62 -2.93
CA GLU A 109 -13.65 8.66 -3.15
C GLU A 109 -14.84 8.16 -3.93
N GLU A 110 -14.62 7.24 -4.85
CA GLU A 110 -15.72 6.71 -5.66
C GLU A 110 -16.68 5.84 -4.86
N LEU A 111 -16.26 5.38 -3.70
CA LEU A 111 -17.15 4.57 -2.88
C LEU A 111 -18.24 5.38 -2.22
N PHE A 112 -18.08 6.69 -2.16
CA PHE A 112 -19.12 7.55 -1.63
C PHE A 112 -19.97 8.05 -2.78
N ASN A 113 -21.28 8.24 -2.52
CA ASN A 113 -22.11 8.82 -3.56
C ASN A 113 -21.73 10.30 -3.70
N PRO A 114 -22.20 10.96 -4.77
CA PRO A 114 -21.78 12.33 -5.02
C PRO A 114 -21.97 13.29 -3.85
N ASP A 115 -23.07 13.14 -3.11
CA ASP A 115 -23.34 14.03 -2.00
C ASP A 115 -22.33 13.80 -0.87
N ASP A 116 -22.08 12.54 -0.57
CA ASP A 116 -21.13 12.20 0.48
C ASP A 116 -19.72 12.59 0.07
N LYS A 117 -19.43 12.46 -1.20
CA LYS A 117 -18.12 12.79 -1.70
C LYS A 117 -17.79 14.26 -1.45
N ALA A 118 -18.76 15.14 -1.64
CA ALA A 118 -18.54 16.55 -1.40
C ALA A 118 -18.20 16.81 0.06
N LYS A 119 -18.90 16.15 0.96
CA LYS A 119 -18.65 16.31 2.38
C LYS A 119 -17.27 15.81 2.76
N VAL A 120 -16.91 14.66 2.24
CA VAL A 120 -15.63 14.07 2.57
C VAL A 120 -14.49 14.95 2.07
N ALA A 121 -14.63 15.47 0.87
CA ALA A 121 -13.61 16.33 0.30
C ALA A 121 -13.43 17.58 1.16
N THR A 122 -14.54 18.15 1.61
CA THR A 122 -14.47 19.34 2.45
C THR A 122 -13.75 19.03 3.77
N GLN A 123 -14.08 17.91 4.37
CA GLN A 123 -13.45 17.54 5.62
C GLN A 123 -11.97 17.30 5.47
N ARG A 124 -11.58 16.72 4.34
CA ARG A 124 -10.19 16.39 4.17
C ARG A 124 -9.34 17.55 3.69
N SER A 125 -9.97 18.62 3.26
CA SER A 125 -9.19 19.73 2.72
C SER A 125 -8.23 20.32 3.73
N GLY A 126 -8.53 20.17 5.01
CA GLY A 126 -7.65 20.68 6.03
C GLY A 126 -6.70 19.65 6.60
N LYS A 127 -6.67 18.46 5.98
CA LYS A 127 -5.87 17.41 6.53
C LYS A 127 -4.80 17.01 5.58
N ASP A 128 -3.72 16.90 5.77
CA ASP A 128 -2.69 16.62 4.81
C ASP A 128 -2.23 15.17 4.86
N TYR A 129 -3.17 14.27 5.02
CA TYR A 129 -2.83 12.86 5.09
C TYR A 129 -1.99 12.42 3.93
N THR A 130 -2.40 12.82 2.74
CA THR A 130 -1.77 12.28 1.55
C THR A 130 -0.41 12.88 1.31
N ARG A 131 -0.07 13.88 2.10
CA ARG A 131 1.21 14.51 1.91
C ARG A 131 2.19 14.25 3.00
N ARG A 132 1.86 13.42 3.92
CA ARG A 132 2.82 13.05 4.90
C ARG A 132 3.84 12.23 4.28
N ASN A 133 4.60 12.18 3.93
CA ASN A 133 5.51 11.25 3.35
C ASN A 133 6.79 11.17 4.15
#